data_e585c042ee857e060c17a4800ca57ada
#
_entry.id   e585c042ee857e060c17a4800ca57ada
#
_cell.length_a   1.000
_cell.length_b   1.000
_cell.length_c   1.000
_cell.angle_alpha   90.00
_cell.angle_beta   90.00
_cell.angle_gamma   90.00
#
_symmetry.space_group_name_H-M   'P 1'
#
loop_
_entity.id
_entity.type
_entity.pdbx_description
1 polymer ?
#
loop_
_entity_poly.entity_id
_entity_poly.type
_entity_poly.pdbx_seq_one_letter_code
_entity_poly.pdbx_strand_id
1 'polypeptide(L)'
;MIWIGDHLVSEGPGGVYGERTVQGYRLWSPKRSKLAALYHLGKGIDLESHHRVLYLGAANGTTVSHVADYVEVVYAVEPAPRPMQDLIVVARQRKNIIPIMADARKPERYLPLVEKVDIIYQDVAQPDQAEILSENTRFLAKDGIMV
;
A
#
# COMPACT_ATOMS: atom_id res chain seq x y z
N MET A 1 8.68 3.98 -11.78
CA MET A 1 9.02 2.66 -11.22
C MET A 1 10.47 2.34 -11.50
N ILE A 2 11.12 1.70 -10.58
CA ILE A 2 12.53 1.31 -10.74
C ILE A 2 12.58 -0.14 -11.19
N TRP A 3 13.24 -0.35 -12.32
CA TRP A 3 13.45 -1.68 -12.89
C TRP A 3 14.93 -1.96 -13.04
N ILE A 4 15.37 -3.14 -12.64
CA ILE A 4 16.71 -3.65 -12.90
C ILE A 4 16.54 -4.90 -13.76
N GLY A 5 16.80 -4.77 -15.06
CA GLY A 5 16.42 -5.81 -16.01
C GLY A 5 14.91 -6.00 -16.01
N ASP A 6 14.45 -7.20 -15.75
CA ASP A 6 13.03 -7.55 -15.62
C ASP A 6 12.57 -7.62 -14.16
N HIS A 7 13.39 -7.14 -13.22
CA HIS A 7 13.05 -7.09 -11.79
C HIS A 7 12.51 -5.72 -11.39
N LEU A 8 11.30 -5.71 -10.83
CA LEU A 8 10.76 -4.53 -10.16
C LEU A 8 11.40 -4.43 -8.78
N VAL A 9 11.90 -3.26 -8.44
CA VAL A 9 12.56 -3.04 -7.15
C VAL A 9 12.06 -1.76 -6.49
N SER A 10 12.34 -1.61 -5.19
CA SER A 10 12.09 -0.36 -4.48
C SER A 10 13.30 -0.01 -3.62
N GLU A 11 13.42 1.28 -3.29
CA GLU A 11 14.50 1.78 -2.46
C GLU A 11 14.17 1.65 -0.98
N GLY A 12 15.22 1.74 -0.17
CA GLY A 12 15.12 1.73 1.28
C GLY A 12 15.87 0.55 1.87
N PRO A 13 16.06 0.54 3.19
CA PRO A 13 16.72 -0.57 3.87
C PRO A 13 15.92 -1.86 3.67
N GLY A 14 16.62 -2.92 3.28
CA GLY A 14 16.02 -4.23 3.08
C GLY A 14 15.74 -4.98 4.38
N GLY A 15 15.31 -6.23 4.25
CA GLY A 15 15.05 -7.08 5.39
C GLY A 15 13.74 -6.78 6.10
N VAL A 16 12.79 -6.16 5.41
CA VAL A 16 11.48 -5.82 5.99
C VAL A 16 10.67 -7.08 6.28
N TYR A 17 10.66 -8.01 5.34
CA TYR A 17 9.95 -9.28 5.48
C TYR A 17 10.78 -10.46 4.94
N GLY A 18 12.11 -10.29 4.89
CA GLY A 18 13.01 -11.31 4.34
C GLY A 18 13.11 -11.28 2.82
N GLU A 19 12.75 -10.17 2.19
CA GLU A 19 12.86 -10.02 0.74
C GLU A 19 14.30 -10.03 0.26
N ARG A 20 14.50 -10.50 -0.96
CA ARG A 20 15.79 -10.47 -1.62
C ARG A 20 16.14 -9.07 -2.10
N THR A 21 17.42 -8.83 -2.34
CA THR A 21 17.89 -7.59 -2.95
C THR A 21 18.50 -7.88 -4.31
N VAL A 22 18.43 -6.88 -5.19
CA VAL A 22 19.04 -6.89 -6.51
C VAL A 22 19.83 -5.59 -6.63
N GLN A 23 21.15 -5.69 -6.70
CA GLN A 23 22.05 -4.53 -6.78
C GLN A 23 21.80 -3.51 -5.65
N GLY A 24 21.49 -3.99 -4.44
CA GLY A 24 21.23 -3.14 -3.29
C GLY A 24 19.80 -2.64 -3.15
N TYR A 25 18.95 -2.85 -4.16
CA TYR A 25 17.52 -2.50 -4.10
C TYR A 25 16.69 -3.68 -3.64
N ARG A 26 15.57 -3.40 -2.99
CA ARG A 26 14.64 -4.42 -2.51
C ARG A 26 13.86 -5.01 -3.69
N LEU A 27 13.86 -6.34 -3.82
CA LEU A 27 13.05 -7.00 -4.85
C LEU A 27 11.56 -6.92 -4.47
N TRP A 28 10.75 -6.39 -5.38
CA TRP A 28 9.29 -6.34 -5.24
C TRP A 28 8.67 -7.42 -6.12
N SER A 29 8.46 -8.59 -5.53
CA SER A 29 8.09 -9.79 -6.26
C SER A 29 6.60 -9.84 -6.63
N PRO A 30 6.26 -10.14 -7.89
CA PRO A 30 4.87 -10.35 -8.28
C PRO A 30 4.25 -11.60 -7.66
N LYS A 31 5.07 -12.51 -7.14
CA LYS A 31 4.59 -13.72 -6.45
C LYS A 31 4.04 -13.39 -5.06
N ARG A 32 4.46 -12.27 -4.48
CA ARG A 32 4.06 -11.84 -3.13
C ARG A 32 3.19 -10.59 -3.12
N SER A 33 3.00 -9.96 -4.26
CA SER A 33 2.29 -8.68 -4.34
C SER A 33 1.48 -8.62 -5.63
N LYS A 34 0.17 -8.46 -5.49
CA LYS A 34 -0.72 -8.27 -6.63
C LYS A 34 -0.38 -6.98 -7.37
N LEU A 35 -0.02 -5.94 -6.64
CA LEU A 35 0.36 -4.67 -7.25
C LEU A 35 1.63 -4.82 -8.09
N ALA A 36 2.63 -5.54 -7.58
CA ALA A 36 3.82 -5.85 -8.38
C ALA A 36 3.47 -6.61 -9.66
N ALA A 37 2.53 -7.57 -9.56
CA ALA A 37 2.06 -8.30 -10.74
C ALA A 37 1.40 -7.37 -11.76
N LEU A 38 0.64 -6.37 -11.31
CA LEU A 38 0.05 -5.37 -12.20
C LEU A 38 1.11 -4.58 -12.95
N TYR A 39 2.20 -4.20 -12.28
CA TYR A 39 3.32 -3.50 -12.94
C TYR A 39 3.97 -4.37 -14.00
N HIS A 40 4.15 -5.66 -13.73
CA HIS A 40 4.69 -6.59 -14.72
C HIS A 40 3.78 -6.75 -15.94
N LEU A 41 2.48 -6.52 -15.78
CA LEU A 41 1.51 -6.53 -16.87
C LEU A 41 1.37 -5.18 -17.57
N GLY A 42 2.13 -4.16 -17.17
CA GLY A 42 2.02 -2.81 -17.69
C GLY A 42 0.76 -2.09 -17.26
N LYS A 43 0.14 -2.52 -16.17
CA LYS A 43 -1.15 -1.98 -15.67
C LYS A 43 -1.04 -1.34 -14.28
N GLY A 44 0.16 -1.12 -13.81
CA GLY A 44 0.38 -0.49 -12.51
C GLY A 44 0.08 1.00 -12.54
N ILE A 45 -0.08 1.57 -11.34
CA ILE A 45 -0.29 3.00 -11.14
C ILE A 45 1.05 3.69 -10.96
N ASP A 46 1.14 4.95 -11.41
CA ASP A 46 2.33 5.76 -11.14
C ASP A 46 2.39 6.15 -9.67
N LEU A 47 3.49 5.82 -9.02
CA LEU A 47 3.76 6.24 -7.64
C LEU A 47 4.85 7.30 -7.67
N GLU A 48 4.56 8.45 -7.08
CA GLU A 48 5.49 9.58 -7.03
C GLU A 48 5.70 10.04 -5.59
N SER A 49 6.83 10.69 -5.33
CA SER A 49 7.27 11.03 -3.97
C SER A 49 6.32 11.98 -3.22
N HIS A 50 5.48 12.72 -3.95
CA HIS A 50 4.50 13.63 -3.33
C HIS A 50 3.14 12.98 -3.08
N HIS A 51 2.93 11.75 -3.55
CA HIS A 51 1.64 11.08 -3.42
C HIS A 51 1.34 10.67 -1.99
N ARG A 52 0.08 10.83 -1.61
CA ARG A 52 -0.48 10.30 -0.37
C ARG A 52 -1.42 9.17 -0.74
N VAL A 53 -1.30 8.04 -0.08
CA VAL A 53 -1.99 6.81 -0.45
C VAL A 53 -2.85 6.31 0.71
N LEU A 54 -4.08 5.97 0.42
CA LEU A 54 -4.93 5.17 1.31
C LEU A 54 -4.95 3.73 0.78
N TYR A 55 -4.43 2.82 1.57
CA TYR A 55 -4.32 1.41 1.21
C TYR A 55 -5.32 0.61 2.02
N LEU A 56 -6.33 0.05 1.36
CA LEU A 56 -7.39 -0.72 1.99
C LEU A 56 -7.08 -2.21 1.88
N GLY A 57 -6.98 -2.89 3.01
CA GLY A 57 -6.60 -4.30 3.05
C GLY A 57 -5.08 -4.46 3.06
N ALA A 58 -4.42 -3.79 3.99
CA ALA A 58 -2.96 -3.75 4.06
C ALA A 58 -2.30 -5.08 4.44
N ALA A 59 -3.06 -5.99 5.04
CA ALA A 59 -2.58 -7.29 5.50
C ALA A 59 -1.32 -7.15 6.37
N ASN A 60 -0.30 -7.95 6.11
CA ASN A 60 0.95 -7.93 6.88
C ASN A 60 1.94 -6.83 6.45
N GLY A 61 1.60 -6.02 5.46
CA GLY A 61 2.40 -4.86 5.07
C GLY A 61 3.45 -5.13 3.99
N THR A 62 3.48 -6.31 3.39
CA THR A 62 4.46 -6.63 2.33
C THR A 62 4.40 -5.63 1.18
N THR A 63 3.24 -5.47 0.54
CA THR A 63 3.06 -4.51 -0.56
C THR A 63 3.18 -3.08 -0.06
N VAL A 64 2.57 -2.78 1.08
CA VAL A 64 2.61 -1.44 1.70
C VAL A 64 4.05 -0.96 1.90
N SER A 65 4.96 -1.85 2.30
CA SER A 65 6.37 -1.48 2.52
C SER A 65 7.06 -1.02 1.24
N HIS A 66 6.73 -1.60 0.11
CA HIS A 66 7.27 -1.18 -1.18
C HIS A 66 6.63 0.11 -1.69
N VAL A 67 5.31 0.25 -1.53
CA VAL A 67 4.62 1.50 -1.86
C VAL A 67 5.21 2.66 -1.05
N ALA A 68 5.46 2.43 0.23
CA ALA A 68 6.05 3.44 1.12
C ALA A 68 7.43 3.93 0.64
N ASP A 69 8.19 3.10 -0.05
CA ASP A 69 9.48 3.50 -0.61
C ASP A 69 9.36 4.53 -1.76
N TYR A 70 8.16 4.67 -2.33
CA TYR A 70 7.92 5.56 -3.47
C TYR A 70 7.14 6.84 -3.14
N VAL A 71 6.37 6.85 -2.05
CA VAL A 71 5.39 7.90 -1.79
C VAL A 71 5.65 8.64 -0.49
N GLU A 72 4.91 9.74 -0.28
CA GLU A 72 5.05 10.56 0.93
C GLU A 72 4.49 9.84 2.16
N VAL A 73 3.30 9.28 2.05
CA VAL A 73 2.63 8.62 3.19
C VAL A 73 1.67 7.53 2.69
N VAL A 74 1.58 6.45 3.46
CA VAL A 74 0.60 5.38 3.24
C VAL A 74 -0.23 5.21 4.51
N TYR A 75 -1.53 5.47 4.39
CA TYR A 75 -2.50 5.13 5.44
C TYR A 75 -2.95 3.69 5.17
N ALA A 76 -2.53 2.77 6.03
CA ALA A 76 -2.69 1.34 5.81
C ALA A 76 -3.79 0.77 6.71
N VAL A 77 -4.94 0.48 6.12
CA VAL A 77 -6.13 0.00 6.85
C VAL A 77 -6.18 -1.51 6.81
N GLU A 78 -6.23 -2.14 7.99
CA GLU A 78 -6.31 -3.59 8.14
C GLU A 78 -7.19 -3.94 9.35
N PRO A 79 -8.27 -4.75 9.16
CA PRO A 79 -9.19 -5.05 10.26
C PRO A 79 -8.71 -6.19 11.16
N ALA A 80 -7.86 -7.10 10.65
CA ALA A 80 -7.52 -8.33 11.37
C ALA A 80 -6.34 -8.09 12.32
N PRO A 81 -6.48 -8.50 13.62
CA PRO A 81 -5.41 -8.25 14.60
C PRO A 81 -4.08 -8.92 14.27
N ARG A 82 -4.12 -10.13 13.73
CA ARG A 82 -2.89 -10.88 13.48
C ARG A 82 -2.03 -10.28 12.36
N PRO A 83 -2.57 -10.00 11.15
CA PRO A 83 -1.79 -9.27 10.14
C PRO A 83 -1.38 -7.88 10.62
N MET A 84 -2.21 -7.21 11.41
CA MET A 84 -1.89 -5.88 11.96
C MET A 84 -0.61 -5.92 12.81
N GLN A 85 -0.35 -7.00 13.55
CA GLN A 85 0.89 -7.11 14.32
C GLN A 85 2.12 -7.05 13.41
N ASP A 86 2.09 -7.74 12.27
CA ASP A 86 3.16 -7.69 11.28
C ASP A 86 3.26 -6.31 10.64
N LEU A 87 2.12 -5.70 10.31
CA LEU A 87 2.08 -4.35 9.73
C LEU A 87 2.70 -3.32 10.67
N ILE A 88 2.47 -3.42 11.97
CA ILE A 88 3.07 -2.52 12.96
C ILE A 88 4.59 -2.65 12.94
N VAL A 89 5.12 -3.86 12.83
CA VAL A 89 6.57 -4.09 12.73
C VAL A 89 7.12 -3.43 11.46
N VAL A 90 6.43 -3.57 10.34
CA VAL A 90 6.80 -2.92 9.08
C VAL A 90 6.77 -1.40 9.23
N ALA A 91 5.75 -0.86 9.87
CA ALA A 91 5.61 0.59 10.08
C ALA A 91 6.73 1.17 10.95
N ARG A 92 7.31 0.39 11.83
CA ARG A 92 8.49 0.82 12.61
C ARG A 92 9.71 1.03 11.73
N GLN A 93 9.79 0.33 10.62
CA GLN A 93 10.90 0.42 9.65
C GLN A 93 10.63 1.45 8.55
N ARG A 94 9.38 1.87 8.40
CA ARG A 94 8.94 2.84 7.38
C ARG A 94 8.03 3.85 8.07
N LYS A 95 8.61 4.97 8.52
CA LYS A 95 7.90 5.97 9.33
C LYS A 95 6.75 6.66 8.60
N ASN A 96 6.73 6.58 7.28
CA ASN A 96 5.65 7.12 6.47
C ASN A 96 4.47 6.15 6.30
N ILE A 97 4.49 4.99 6.95
CA ILE A 97 3.34 4.09 7.03
C ILE A 97 2.58 4.39 8.32
N ILE A 98 1.29 4.68 8.19
CA ILE A 98 0.39 4.91 9.32
C ILE A 98 -0.59 3.75 9.37
N PRO A 99 -0.36 2.76 10.26
CA PRO A 99 -1.26 1.62 10.37
C PRO A 99 -2.55 2.01 11.08
N ILE A 100 -3.69 1.55 10.53
CA ILE A 100 -5.01 1.82 11.08
C ILE A 100 -5.76 0.51 11.18
N MET A 101 -6.07 0.09 12.41
CA MET A 101 -6.86 -1.12 12.62
C MET A 101 -8.33 -0.77 12.54
N ALA A 102 -8.92 -1.03 11.39
CA ALA A 102 -10.32 -0.72 11.11
C ALA A 102 -10.83 -1.53 9.94
N ASP A 103 -12.16 -1.63 9.84
CA ASP A 103 -12.85 -2.23 8.71
C ASP A 103 -13.04 -1.16 7.64
N ALA A 104 -12.55 -1.43 6.42
CA ALA A 104 -12.65 -0.51 5.28
C ALA A 104 -14.10 -0.25 4.87
N ARG A 105 -15.06 -1.10 5.32
CA ARG A 105 -16.49 -0.88 5.11
C ARG A 105 -17.07 0.18 6.03
N LYS A 106 -16.30 0.66 7.01
CA LYS A 106 -16.72 1.64 8.01
C LYS A 106 -15.72 2.79 8.06
N PRO A 107 -15.60 3.57 6.97
CA PRO A 107 -14.60 4.64 6.89
C PRO A 107 -14.80 5.75 7.93
N GLU A 108 -16.00 5.92 8.48
CA GLU A 108 -16.26 6.88 9.56
C GLU A 108 -15.40 6.60 10.80
N ARG A 109 -14.92 5.36 10.97
CA ARG A 109 -14.07 4.98 12.10
C ARG A 109 -12.68 5.58 12.04
N TYR A 110 -12.18 5.86 10.81
CA TYR A 110 -10.84 6.44 10.65
C TYR A 110 -10.85 7.78 9.94
N LEU A 111 -12.02 8.37 9.73
CA LEU A 111 -12.16 9.68 9.07
C LEU A 111 -11.25 10.75 9.69
N PRO A 112 -11.16 10.90 11.03
CA PRO A 112 -10.29 11.92 11.60
C PRO A 112 -8.80 11.65 11.48
N LEU A 113 -8.40 10.45 11.06
CA LEU A 113 -7.01 10.05 10.99
C LEU A 113 -6.42 10.18 9.58
N VAL A 114 -7.27 10.33 8.57
CA VAL A 114 -6.84 10.29 7.15
C VAL A 114 -7.18 11.62 6.48
N GLU A 115 -6.15 12.26 5.94
CA GLU A 115 -6.31 13.45 5.12
C GLU A 115 -6.78 13.08 3.71
N LYS A 116 -7.02 14.06 2.85
CA LYS A 116 -7.27 13.80 1.44
C LYS A 116 -6.04 13.17 0.80
N VAL A 117 -6.27 12.12 0.01
CA VAL A 117 -5.22 11.33 -0.61
C VAL A 117 -5.30 11.40 -2.14
N ASP A 118 -4.18 11.12 -2.78
CA ASP A 118 -4.07 11.14 -4.23
C ASP A 118 -4.44 9.80 -4.85
N ILE A 119 -4.24 8.71 -4.10
CA ILE A 119 -4.46 7.35 -4.57
C ILE A 119 -5.19 6.58 -3.48
N ILE A 120 -6.24 5.87 -3.88
CA ILE A 120 -6.87 4.83 -3.05
C ILE A 120 -6.64 3.50 -3.75
N TYR A 121 -5.90 2.61 -3.09
CA TYR A 121 -5.66 1.26 -3.58
C TYR A 121 -6.36 0.26 -2.68
N GLN A 122 -7.09 -0.68 -3.28
CA GLN A 122 -7.85 -1.68 -2.56
C GLN A 122 -7.30 -3.08 -2.86
N ASP A 123 -6.99 -3.83 -1.80
CA ASP A 123 -6.56 -5.21 -1.88
C ASP A 123 -7.34 -6.04 -0.84
N VAL A 124 -8.65 -6.06 -0.99
CA VAL A 124 -9.56 -6.82 -0.13
C VAL A 124 -10.17 -7.97 -0.91
N ALA A 125 -10.16 -9.17 -0.33
CA ALA A 125 -10.69 -10.37 -0.97
C ALA A 125 -12.14 -10.59 -0.51
N GLN A 126 -13.05 -9.65 -0.89
CA GLN A 126 -14.45 -9.68 -0.47
C GLN A 126 -15.36 -9.37 -1.65
N PRO A 127 -16.57 -9.95 -1.68
CA PRO A 127 -17.51 -9.73 -2.81
C PRO A 127 -18.03 -8.29 -2.92
N ASP A 128 -17.95 -7.50 -1.83
CA ASP A 128 -18.41 -6.12 -1.79
C ASP A 128 -17.30 -5.08 -2.06
N GLN A 129 -16.28 -5.45 -2.84
CA GLN A 129 -15.14 -4.57 -3.15
C GLN A 129 -15.54 -3.22 -3.74
N ALA A 130 -16.52 -3.21 -4.66
CA ALA A 130 -16.97 -1.97 -5.29
C ALA A 130 -17.62 -1.03 -4.28
N GLU A 131 -18.40 -1.56 -3.35
CA GLU A 131 -19.02 -0.77 -2.28
C GLU A 131 -17.99 -0.20 -1.33
N ILE A 132 -17.00 -1.02 -0.94
CA ILE A 132 -15.91 -0.58 -0.06
C ILE A 132 -15.18 0.60 -0.71
N LEU A 133 -14.83 0.49 -1.97
CA LEU A 133 -14.14 1.54 -2.68
C LEU A 133 -14.99 2.81 -2.76
N SER A 134 -16.27 2.66 -3.07
CA SER A 134 -17.23 3.77 -3.13
C SER A 134 -17.35 4.50 -1.78
N GLU A 135 -17.43 3.76 -0.67
CA GLU A 135 -17.53 4.33 0.67
C GLU A 135 -16.29 5.13 1.06
N ASN A 136 -15.15 4.82 0.48
CA ASN A 136 -13.89 5.49 0.78
C ASN A 136 -13.57 6.66 -0.17
N THR A 137 -14.42 6.96 -1.15
CA THR A 137 -14.20 8.09 -2.06
C THR A 137 -14.11 9.43 -1.35
N ARG A 138 -14.70 9.55 -0.15
CA ARG A 138 -14.64 10.78 0.67
C ARG A 138 -13.21 11.23 0.97
N PHE A 139 -12.24 10.30 0.92
CA PHE A 139 -10.83 10.62 1.18
C PHE A 139 -10.08 11.07 -0.08
N LEU A 140 -10.69 10.92 -1.26
CA LEU A 140 -9.99 11.15 -2.52
C LEU A 140 -9.90 12.65 -2.81
N ALA A 141 -8.69 13.13 -3.07
CA ALA A 141 -8.44 14.49 -3.49
C ALA A 141 -8.92 14.71 -4.93
N LYS A 142 -9.10 15.97 -5.31
CA LYS A 142 -9.40 16.32 -6.70
C LYS A 142 -8.28 15.79 -7.59
N ASP A 143 -8.65 15.18 -8.71
CA ASP A 143 -7.72 14.54 -9.64
C ASP A 143 -7.05 13.28 -9.10
N GLY A 144 -7.49 12.77 -7.94
CA GLY A 144 -7.01 11.50 -7.41
C GLY A 144 -7.54 10.30 -8.20
N ILE A 145 -6.90 9.15 -7.99
CA ILE A 145 -7.26 7.90 -8.67
C ILE A 145 -7.57 6.79 -7.67
N MET A 146 -8.44 5.87 -8.08
CA MET A 146 -8.80 4.68 -7.31
C MET A 146 -8.50 3.43 -8.14
N VAL A 147 -7.97 2.42 -7.47
CA VAL A 147 -7.58 1.16 -8.13
C VAL A 147 -8.19 -0.04 -7.43
#